data_0cbeb45f96b79e0158bef8c927879672
#
_entry.id   0cbeb45f96b79e0158bef8c927879672
#
_cell.length_a   1.000
_cell.length_b   1.000
_cell.length_c   1.000
_cell.angle_alpha   90.00
_cell.angle_beta   90.00
_cell.angle_gamma   90.00
#
_symmetry.space_group_name_H-M   'P 1'
#
loop_
_entity.id
_entity.type
_entity.pdbx_description
1 polymer ?
#
loop_
_entity_poly.entity_id
_entity_poly.type
_entity_poly.pdbx_seq_one_letter_code
_entity_poly.pdbx_strand_id
1 'polypeptide(L)'
;MRYQRILVIVIDSIGIGFAPDADRYKSAGADTLGHMAEYFERELGRPLNIPTMAQLGVAYTHPGGLAGVPAPQAPRGAHGRMQVISLGNDSLDGHWEMMCLPTRFHVDYFPEGFPKELLDKLRAFSGRGILCNKPYSGTQVIYDYGEEQLRTGDLIVYTSGD
;
A
#
# COMPACT_ATOMS: atom_id res chain seq x y z
N MET A 1 0.72 -24.61 23.36
CA MET A 1 0.17 -23.40 24.02
C MET A 1 -0.98 -22.88 23.16
N ARG A 2 -2.12 -22.51 23.76
CA ARG A 2 -3.18 -21.80 23.04
C ARG A 2 -2.97 -20.30 23.26
N TYR A 3 -2.72 -19.55 22.20
CA TYR A 3 -2.67 -18.09 22.28
C TYR A 3 -4.09 -17.56 22.54
N GLN A 4 -4.21 -16.64 23.49
CA GLN A 4 -5.48 -15.99 23.83
C GLN A 4 -5.66 -14.65 23.08
N ARG A 5 -4.59 -14.10 22.53
CA ARG A 5 -4.57 -12.84 21.81
C ARG A 5 -3.47 -12.84 20.77
N ILE A 6 -3.80 -12.34 19.58
CA ILE A 6 -2.86 -12.08 18.48
C ILE A 6 -2.97 -10.59 18.16
N LEU A 7 -1.83 -9.93 18.03
CA LEU A 7 -1.73 -8.54 17.56
C LEU A 7 -1.02 -8.56 16.22
N VAL A 8 -1.65 -7.96 15.22
CA VAL A 8 -1.06 -7.74 13.89
C VAL A 8 -0.71 -6.26 13.77
N ILE A 9 0.56 -5.98 13.46
CA ILE A 9 1.05 -4.63 13.24
C ILE A 9 1.47 -4.55 11.77
N VAL A 10 0.75 -3.74 11.00
CA VAL A 10 1.08 -3.43 9.60
C VAL A 10 1.79 -2.09 9.59
N ILE A 11 3.01 -2.07 9.04
CA ILE A 11 3.76 -0.82 8.86
C ILE A 11 3.49 -0.35 7.44
N ASP A 12 2.77 0.75 7.34
CA ASP A 12 2.38 1.33 6.07
C ASP A 12 3.60 1.80 5.26
N SER A 13 3.51 1.66 3.95
CA SER A 13 4.51 2.11 2.97
C SER A 13 5.91 1.48 3.13
N ILE A 14 6.07 0.43 3.91
CA ILE A 14 7.35 -0.28 4.09
C ILE A 14 7.35 -1.56 3.25
N GLY A 15 7.70 -1.42 1.97
CA GLY A 15 7.98 -2.57 1.11
C GLY A 15 9.39 -3.12 1.32
N ILE A 16 9.54 -4.45 1.28
CA ILE A 16 10.82 -5.17 1.38
C ILE A 16 10.97 -6.03 0.11
N GLY A 17 11.69 -5.50 -0.87
CA GLY A 17 11.74 -6.08 -2.22
C GLY A 17 10.41 -5.93 -2.95
N PHE A 18 10.29 -6.65 -4.08
CA PHE A 18 9.09 -6.65 -4.92
C PHE A 18 8.62 -8.06 -5.24
N ALA A 19 7.34 -8.19 -5.60
CA ALA A 19 6.74 -9.46 -5.96
C ALA A 19 7.27 -9.99 -7.31
N PRO A 20 7.23 -11.32 -7.56
CA PRO A 20 7.67 -11.91 -8.83
C PRO A 20 6.92 -11.39 -10.06
N ASP A 21 5.71 -10.91 -9.89
CA ASP A 21 4.85 -10.35 -10.94
C ASP A 21 4.79 -8.81 -10.97
N ALA A 22 5.72 -8.15 -10.28
CA ALA A 22 5.82 -6.69 -10.18
C ALA A 22 5.86 -5.97 -11.53
N ASP A 23 6.44 -6.59 -12.56
CA ASP A 23 6.46 -6.06 -13.93
C ASP A 23 5.07 -5.80 -14.49
N ARG A 24 4.08 -6.64 -14.14
CA ARG A 24 2.69 -6.49 -14.57
C ARG A 24 2.05 -5.19 -14.04
N TYR A 25 2.56 -4.70 -12.91
CA TYR A 25 2.07 -3.52 -12.20
C TYR A 25 3.03 -2.33 -12.28
N LYS A 26 4.08 -2.43 -13.12
CA LYS A 26 5.13 -1.39 -13.26
C LYS A 26 5.83 -1.04 -11.94
N SER A 27 5.90 -2.00 -11.03
CA SER A 27 6.51 -1.87 -9.71
C SER A 27 7.79 -2.71 -9.54
N ALA A 28 8.36 -3.21 -10.64
CA ALA A 28 9.67 -3.86 -10.62
C ALA A 28 10.74 -2.93 -10.05
N GLY A 29 11.57 -3.46 -9.15
CA GLY A 29 12.58 -2.69 -8.44
C GLY A 29 12.08 -1.91 -7.23
N ALA A 30 10.79 -2.00 -6.89
CA ALA A 30 10.28 -1.40 -5.66
C ALA A 30 10.89 -2.10 -4.43
N ASP A 31 11.53 -1.33 -3.56
CA ASP A 31 12.18 -1.82 -2.35
C ASP A 31 12.41 -0.68 -1.36
N THR A 32 11.35 -0.22 -0.76
CA THR A 32 11.40 0.97 0.11
C THR A 32 12.41 0.81 1.24
N LEU A 33 12.39 -0.32 1.94
CA LEU A 33 13.28 -0.52 3.09
C LEU A 33 14.73 -0.73 2.65
N GLY A 34 14.97 -1.47 1.56
CA GLY A 34 16.31 -1.66 1.00
C GLY A 34 16.91 -0.34 0.55
N HIS A 35 16.18 0.45 -0.25
CA HIS A 35 16.65 1.77 -0.71
C HIS A 35 16.87 2.76 0.44
N MET A 36 16.02 2.73 1.47
CA MET A 36 16.26 3.54 2.67
C MET A 36 17.54 3.12 3.38
N ALA A 37 17.78 1.83 3.56
CA ALA A 37 18.99 1.34 4.21
C ALA A 37 20.25 1.73 3.43
N GLU A 38 20.23 1.59 2.11
CA GLU A 38 21.32 2.01 1.22
C GLU A 38 21.55 3.52 1.29
N TYR A 39 20.49 4.33 1.24
CA TYR A 39 20.59 5.78 1.33
C TYR A 39 21.23 6.23 2.66
N PHE A 40 20.79 5.65 3.78
CA PHE A 40 21.35 5.97 5.08
C PHE A 40 22.83 5.63 5.17
N GLU A 41 23.24 4.48 4.66
CA GLU A 41 24.64 4.07 4.68
C GLU A 41 25.50 4.93 3.75
N ARG A 42 25.06 5.15 2.52
CA ARG A 42 25.84 5.82 1.47
C ARG A 42 25.87 7.32 1.61
N GLU A 43 24.71 7.95 1.82
CA GLU A 43 24.58 9.41 1.80
C GLU A 43 24.71 10.03 3.20
N LEU A 44 24.28 9.32 4.23
CA LEU A 44 24.33 9.82 5.61
C LEU A 44 25.50 9.25 6.42
N GLY A 45 26.28 8.30 5.87
CA GLY A 45 27.42 7.69 6.53
C GLY A 45 27.09 6.94 7.82
N ARG A 46 25.85 6.49 7.98
CA ARG A 46 25.38 5.78 9.16
C ARG A 46 24.30 4.77 8.80
N PRO A 47 24.19 3.66 9.53
CA PRO A 47 23.13 2.67 9.28
C PRO A 47 21.75 3.22 9.61
N LEU A 48 20.72 2.65 8.95
CA LEU A 48 19.33 2.87 9.31
C LEU A 48 19.06 2.36 10.72
N ASN A 49 18.55 3.23 11.60
CA ASN A 49 18.38 2.90 13.02
C ASN A 49 17.04 2.18 13.29
N ILE A 50 17.03 0.87 13.13
CA ILE A 50 15.87 -0.01 13.37
C ILE A 50 16.25 -1.19 14.27
N PRO A 51 16.76 -0.95 15.50
CA PRO A 51 17.39 -2.00 16.32
C PRO A 51 16.44 -3.14 16.68
N THR A 52 15.17 -2.85 16.97
CA THR A 52 14.19 -3.88 17.30
C THR A 52 13.88 -4.78 16.10
N MET A 53 13.66 -4.20 14.93
CA MET A 53 13.43 -4.97 13.70
C MET A 53 14.66 -5.79 13.31
N ALA A 54 15.85 -5.23 13.48
CA ALA A 54 17.11 -5.95 13.27
C ALA A 54 17.20 -7.17 14.19
N GLN A 55 16.93 -7.02 15.50
CA GLN A 55 16.92 -8.14 16.46
C GLN A 55 15.82 -9.19 16.16
N LEU A 56 14.70 -8.80 15.57
CA LEU A 56 13.66 -9.71 15.11
C LEU A 56 14.04 -10.46 13.83
N GLY A 57 15.08 -10.03 13.10
CA GLY A 57 15.59 -10.69 11.92
C GLY A 57 15.11 -10.10 10.61
N VAL A 58 14.73 -8.82 10.56
CA VAL A 58 14.22 -8.16 9.32
C VAL A 58 15.21 -8.28 8.16
N ALA A 59 16.53 -8.24 8.39
CA ALA A 59 17.54 -8.38 7.34
C ALA A 59 17.47 -9.72 6.60
N TYR A 60 16.94 -10.78 7.22
CA TYR A 60 16.74 -12.08 6.58
C TYR A 60 15.54 -12.09 5.61
N THR A 61 14.64 -11.13 5.71
CA THR A 61 13.48 -11.04 4.81
C THR A 61 13.83 -10.38 3.47
N HIS A 62 14.95 -9.70 3.38
CA HIS A 62 15.45 -9.10 2.14
C HIS A 62 16.43 -10.06 1.42
N PRO A 63 16.34 -10.26 0.08
CA PRO A 63 17.18 -11.22 -0.65
C PRO A 63 18.68 -10.97 -0.54
N GLY A 64 19.10 -9.71 -0.45
CA GLY A 64 20.51 -9.29 -0.34
C GLY A 64 20.93 -8.87 1.06
N GLY A 65 20.04 -8.99 2.06
CA GLY A 65 20.22 -8.31 3.35
C GLY A 65 19.89 -6.82 3.25
N LEU A 66 20.05 -6.09 4.33
CA LEU A 66 19.81 -4.64 4.37
C LEU A 66 21.14 -3.93 4.67
N ALA A 67 21.51 -2.96 3.84
CA ALA A 67 22.75 -2.20 3.97
C ALA A 67 22.88 -1.59 5.38
N GLY A 68 24.01 -1.82 6.03
CA GLY A 68 24.26 -1.31 7.39
C GLY A 68 23.40 -1.92 8.51
N VAL A 69 22.41 -2.78 8.20
CA VAL A 69 21.55 -3.43 9.19
C VAL A 69 21.98 -4.89 9.35
N PRO A 70 22.62 -5.25 10.47
CA PRO A 70 23.16 -6.61 10.63
C PRO A 70 22.05 -7.66 10.80
N ALA A 71 22.23 -8.80 10.16
CA ALA A 71 21.43 -9.98 10.43
C ALA A 71 21.92 -10.64 11.74
N PRO A 72 21.07 -10.79 12.77
CA PRO A 72 21.49 -11.34 14.05
C PRO A 72 21.75 -12.85 13.96
N GLN A 73 22.80 -13.36 14.62
CA GLN A 73 23.07 -14.80 14.65
C GLN A 73 21.93 -15.60 15.33
N ALA A 74 21.27 -14.98 16.31
CA ALA A 74 20.13 -15.54 17.03
C ALA A 74 18.98 -14.51 17.04
N PRO A 75 18.10 -14.53 16.03
CA PRO A 75 16.96 -13.61 15.99
C PRO A 75 16.00 -13.86 17.15
N ARG A 76 15.45 -12.79 17.70
CA ARG A 76 14.50 -12.84 18.84
C ARG A 76 13.08 -13.21 18.42
N GLY A 77 12.81 -13.34 17.12
CA GLY A 77 11.52 -13.71 16.57
C GLY A 77 11.66 -14.64 15.36
N ALA A 78 10.55 -15.24 14.96
CA ALA A 78 10.47 -15.89 13.66
C ALA A 78 10.31 -14.83 12.57
N HIS A 79 10.92 -15.06 11.43
CA HIS A 79 10.85 -14.18 10.26
C HIS A 79 10.58 -15.00 9.01
N GLY A 80 10.04 -14.35 7.99
CA GLY A 80 9.76 -15.00 6.71
C GLY A 80 9.15 -14.03 5.72
N ARG A 81 8.99 -14.51 4.49
CA ARG A 81 8.29 -13.82 3.43
C ARG A 81 7.08 -14.62 3.01
N MET A 82 5.98 -13.96 2.74
CA MET A 82 4.79 -14.55 2.14
C MET A 82 4.62 -14.00 0.74
N GLN A 83 4.30 -14.87 -0.20
CA GLN A 83 3.97 -14.45 -1.55
C GLN A 83 2.48 -14.14 -1.63
N VAL A 84 2.15 -12.98 -2.18
CA VAL A 84 0.77 -12.58 -2.50
C VAL A 84 0.24 -13.51 -3.59
N ILE A 85 -0.99 -13.98 -3.44
CA ILE A 85 -1.70 -14.83 -4.41
C ILE A 85 -2.95 -14.14 -4.98
N SER A 86 -3.33 -13.00 -4.42
CA SER A 86 -4.39 -12.14 -4.97
C SER A 86 -4.01 -11.62 -6.35
N LEU A 87 -5.01 -11.39 -7.20
CA LEU A 87 -4.80 -10.90 -8.56
C LEU A 87 -4.69 -9.37 -8.67
N GLY A 88 -4.92 -8.66 -7.58
CA GLY A 88 -4.77 -7.20 -7.49
C GLY A 88 -3.44 -6.80 -6.86
N ASN A 89 -3.11 -5.52 -7.00
CA ASN A 89 -1.90 -4.91 -6.44
C ASN A 89 -2.23 -3.67 -5.61
N ASP A 90 -3.42 -3.59 -5.06
CA ASP A 90 -3.81 -2.48 -4.21
C ASP A 90 -3.80 -2.86 -2.72
N SER A 91 -3.89 -1.85 -1.87
CA SER A 91 -3.90 -2.03 -0.41
C SER A 91 -5.09 -2.85 0.07
N LEU A 92 -6.24 -2.78 -0.62
CA LEU A 92 -7.44 -3.53 -0.24
C LEU A 92 -7.23 -5.03 -0.43
N ASP A 93 -6.69 -5.43 -1.58
CA ASP A 93 -6.34 -6.83 -1.88
C ASP A 93 -5.34 -7.37 -0.85
N GLY A 94 -4.30 -6.61 -0.52
CA GLY A 94 -3.32 -6.99 0.47
C GLY A 94 -3.91 -7.17 1.87
N HIS A 95 -4.78 -6.27 2.31
CA HIS A 95 -5.43 -6.36 3.61
C HIS A 95 -6.41 -7.54 3.69
N TRP A 96 -7.18 -7.80 2.65
CA TRP A 96 -8.07 -8.94 2.60
C TRP A 96 -7.30 -10.26 2.61
N GLU A 97 -6.21 -10.35 1.86
CA GLU A 97 -5.38 -11.55 1.85
C GLU A 97 -4.71 -11.82 3.20
N MET A 98 -4.24 -10.79 3.92
CA MET A 98 -3.74 -10.95 5.29
C MET A 98 -4.80 -11.53 6.24
N MET A 99 -6.08 -11.30 5.94
CA MET A 99 -7.23 -11.87 6.66
C MET A 99 -7.73 -13.19 6.06
N CYS A 100 -6.89 -13.87 5.26
CA CYS A 100 -7.19 -15.14 4.59
C CYS A 100 -8.31 -15.07 3.54
N LEU A 101 -8.53 -13.90 2.94
CA LEU A 101 -9.49 -13.68 1.87
C LEU A 101 -8.77 -13.19 0.59
N PRO A 102 -8.04 -14.05 -0.13
CA PRO A 102 -7.39 -13.65 -1.37
C PRO A 102 -8.42 -13.33 -2.46
N THR A 103 -8.24 -12.23 -3.17
CA THR A 103 -9.08 -11.85 -4.30
C THR A 103 -8.70 -12.64 -5.54
N ARG A 104 -9.70 -13.17 -6.23
CA ARG A 104 -9.54 -13.98 -7.45
C ARG A 104 -10.20 -13.33 -8.67
N PHE A 105 -10.53 -12.07 -8.57
CA PHE A 105 -11.07 -11.25 -9.64
C PHE A 105 -10.18 -10.05 -9.86
N HIS A 106 -10.16 -9.56 -11.09
CA HIS A 106 -9.48 -8.31 -11.40
C HIS A 106 -10.37 -7.13 -11.02
N VAL A 107 -9.76 -6.12 -10.43
CA VAL A 107 -10.40 -4.83 -10.16
C VAL A 107 -10.25 -3.97 -11.41
N ASP A 108 -11.34 -3.32 -11.82
CA ASP A 108 -11.30 -2.41 -12.96
C ASP A 108 -10.58 -1.11 -12.58
N TYR A 109 -9.72 -0.63 -13.46
CA TYR A 109 -9.02 0.65 -13.32
C TYR A 109 -9.68 1.71 -14.19
N PHE A 110 -9.83 2.89 -13.63
CA PHE A 110 -10.45 4.03 -14.29
C PHE A 110 -9.50 5.24 -14.34
N PRO A 111 -8.42 5.19 -15.16
CA PRO A 111 -7.40 6.24 -15.20
C PRO A 111 -7.92 7.59 -15.70
N GLU A 112 -9.04 7.61 -16.41
CA GLU A 112 -9.70 8.83 -16.90
C GLU A 112 -10.95 9.22 -16.08
N GLY A 113 -11.15 8.56 -14.93
CA GLY A 113 -12.39 8.67 -14.16
C GLY A 113 -13.42 7.61 -14.50
N PHE A 114 -14.48 7.51 -13.72
CA PHE A 114 -15.53 6.52 -13.89
C PHE A 114 -16.36 6.77 -15.17
N PRO A 115 -16.87 5.69 -15.82
CA PRO A 115 -17.73 5.82 -17.00
C PRO A 115 -18.99 6.64 -16.72
N LYS A 116 -19.43 7.38 -17.73
CA LYS A 116 -20.62 8.23 -17.64
C LYS A 116 -21.85 7.45 -17.16
N GLU A 117 -22.01 6.22 -17.61
CA GLU A 117 -23.15 5.37 -17.23
C GLU A 117 -23.20 5.11 -15.71
N LEU A 118 -22.04 4.87 -15.08
CA LEU A 118 -21.96 4.69 -13.63
C LEU A 118 -22.31 5.97 -12.89
N LEU A 119 -21.81 7.11 -13.36
CA LEU A 119 -22.11 8.42 -12.79
C LEU A 119 -23.58 8.80 -12.92
N ASP A 120 -24.21 8.48 -14.05
CA ASP A 120 -25.62 8.73 -14.26
C ASP A 120 -26.51 7.90 -13.29
N LYS A 121 -26.13 6.64 -13.07
CA LYS A 121 -26.76 5.80 -12.05
C LYS A 121 -26.60 6.39 -10.64
N LEU A 122 -25.39 6.89 -10.33
CA LEU A 122 -25.13 7.52 -9.04
C LEU A 122 -25.93 8.81 -8.84
N ARG A 123 -26.03 9.66 -9.89
CA ARG A 123 -26.87 10.86 -9.88
C ARG A 123 -28.34 10.52 -9.69
N ALA A 124 -28.84 9.54 -10.43
CA ALA A 124 -30.23 9.11 -10.34
C ALA A 124 -30.58 8.55 -8.94
N PHE A 125 -29.66 7.80 -8.35
CA PHE A 125 -29.84 7.23 -7.01
C PHE A 125 -29.75 8.29 -5.90
N SER A 126 -28.78 9.19 -5.97
CA SER A 126 -28.51 10.17 -4.92
C SER A 126 -29.35 11.44 -5.03
N GLY A 127 -29.84 11.76 -6.23
CA GLY A 127 -30.46 13.05 -6.55
C GLY A 127 -29.49 14.24 -6.50
N ARG A 128 -28.17 13.97 -6.53
CA ARG A 128 -27.11 14.99 -6.38
C ARG A 128 -26.24 15.07 -7.63
N GLY A 129 -25.62 16.22 -7.85
CA GLY A 129 -24.57 16.39 -8.83
C GLY A 129 -23.28 15.65 -8.44
N ILE A 130 -22.30 15.69 -9.34
CA ILE A 130 -20.99 15.08 -9.13
C ILE A 130 -19.93 16.12 -9.42
N LEU A 131 -19.04 16.29 -8.44
CA LEU A 131 -17.84 17.09 -8.54
C LEU A 131 -16.65 16.17 -8.79
N CYS A 132 -15.72 16.61 -9.61
CA CYS A 132 -14.48 15.95 -9.97
C CYS A 132 -14.65 14.84 -11.03
N ASN A 133 -14.61 13.56 -10.68
CA ASN A 133 -14.52 12.38 -11.56
C ASN A 133 -13.26 12.32 -12.42
N LYS A 134 -12.13 12.38 -11.77
CA LYS A 134 -10.81 12.17 -12.38
C LYS A 134 -9.85 11.61 -11.33
N PRO A 135 -8.66 11.13 -11.73
CA PRO A 135 -7.64 10.74 -10.77
C PRO A 135 -7.24 11.92 -9.87
N TYR A 136 -7.26 11.69 -8.57
CA TYR A 136 -6.96 12.75 -7.59
C TYR A 136 -6.40 12.18 -6.29
N SER A 137 -5.58 12.97 -5.59
CA SER A 137 -5.25 12.69 -4.20
C SER A 137 -6.47 12.92 -3.32
N GLY A 138 -6.78 11.99 -2.41
CA GLY A 138 -7.92 12.09 -1.49
C GLY A 138 -7.87 13.34 -0.61
N THR A 139 -6.69 13.77 -0.20
CA THR A 139 -6.51 15.01 0.58
C THR A 139 -6.71 16.25 -0.28
N GLN A 140 -6.11 16.27 -1.46
CA GLN A 140 -6.17 17.42 -2.35
C GLN A 140 -7.58 17.64 -2.92
N VAL A 141 -8.30 16.56 -3.24
CA VAL A 141 -9.67 16.67 -3.76
C VAL A 141 -10.62 17.32 -2.75
N ILE A 142 -10.43 17.03 -1.47
CA ILE A 142 -11.22 17.68 -0.40
C ILE A 142 -10.85 19.16 -0.29
N TYR A 143 -9.57 19.50 -0.41
CA TYR A 143 -9.11 20.88 -0.38
C TYR A 143 -9.70 21.70 -1.54
N ASP A 144 -9.69 21.14 -2.77
CA ASP A 144 -10.09 21.86 -3.98
C ASP A 144 -11.61 21.91 -4.21
N TYR A 145 -12.35 20.88 -3.77
CA TYR A 145 -13.79 20.76 -4.03
C TYR A 145 -14.68 20.78 -2.76
N GLY A 146 -14.08 20.73 -1.57
CA GLY A 146 -14.83 20.62 -0.32
C GLY A 146 -15.74 21.81 -0.05
N GLU A 147 -15.30 23.03 -0.33
CA GLU A 147 -16.12 24.24 -0.16
C GLU A 147 -17.32 24.22 -1.13
N GLU A 148 -17.10 23.82 -2.38
CA GLU A 148 -18.18 23.69 -3.34
C GLU A 148 -19.16 22.59 -2.93
N GLN A 149 -18.67 21.46 -2.45
CA GLN A 149 -19.51 20.38 -1.92
C GLN A 149 -20.40 20.86 -0.77
N LEU A 150 -19.86 21.61 0.18
CA LEU A 150 -20.63 22.15 1.29
C LEU A 150 -21.72 23.11 0.81
N ARG A 151 -21.47 23.86 -0.25
CA ARG A 151 -22.41 24.83 -0.82
C ARG A 151 -23.50 24.17 -1.64
N THR A 152 -23.17 23.16 -2.46
CA THR A 152 -24.09 22.54 -3.44
C THR A 152 -24.73 21.27 -2.90
N GLY A 153 -24.07 20.55 -2.02
CA GLY A 153 -24.45 19.22 -1.57
C GLY A 153 -24.13 18.12 -2.59
N ASP A 154 -23.37 18.42 -3.64
CA ASP A 154 -22.95 17.46 -4.66
C ASP A 154 -21.92 16.47 -4.13
N LEU A 155 -21.78 15.34 -4.79
CA LEU A 155 -20.85 14.28 -4.39
C LEU A 155 -19.48 14.52 -4.99
N ILE A 156 -18.43 14.49 -4.17
CA ILE A 156 -17.06 14.39 -4.65
C ILE A 156 -16.81 12.93 -5.05
N VAL A 157 -16.52 12.70 -6.33
CA VAL A 157 -16.18 11.39 -6.89
C VAL A 157 -14.82 11.50 -7.55
N TYR A 158 -13.91 10.61 -7.20
CA TYR A 158 -12.58 10.58 -7.79
C TYR A 158 -12.05 9.15 -7.85
N THR A 159 -11.07 8.91 -8.71
CA THR A 159 -10.32 7.65 -8.73
C THR A 159 -8.99 7.86 -8.01
N SER A 160 -8.56 6.89 -7.21
CA SER A 160 -7.22 6.90 -6.61
C SER A 160 -6.18 6.65 -7.69
N GLY A 161 -5.01 7.25 -7.53
CA GLY A 161 -3.84 6.96 -8.37
C GLY A 161 -2.97 5.81 -7.80
N ASP A 162 -3.41 5.22 -6.70
CA ASP A 162 -2.70 4.16 -5.99
C ASP A 162 -3.12 2.79 -6.51
#